data_3ccd92fda1f4f546a8f0e3ad6863d906
#
_entry.id   3ccd92fda1f4f546a8f0e3ad6863d906
#
_cell.length_a   1.000
_cell.length_b   1.000
_cell.length_c   1.000
_cell.angle_alpha   90.00
_cell.angle_beta   90.00
_cell.angle_gamma   90.00
#
_symmetry.space_group_name_H-M   'P 1'
#
loop_
_entity.id
_entity.type
_entity.pdbx_description
1 polymer ?
#
loop_
_entity_poly.entity_id
_entity_poly.type
_entity_poly.pdbx_seq_one_letter_code
_entity_poly.pdbx_strand_id
1 'polypeptide(L)'
;MEPFVYQIFHLYGGRVRLLDEHIERLDAASRMLFNRPYRPDRKALEQRILKEAEQQRYTADYSSFVRVELFDTGEEICYGVGQSYYAGYAVRSVRPKVITLAYEMPLLEEGTVASLAAAKVAQTRARALGADDALRVDHTGRVRSMGEATLYGIREGFLIAPSNPVSATDTLVRKAADRLRLRTVLHPILQTELHLYDELFAVDYRGITSISHCNNRPLMTLRVERLAEAMNAVVSVQ
;
A
#
# COMPACT_ATOMS: atom_id res chain seq x y z
N MET A 1 -9.36 -22.66 -5.82
CA MET A 1 -8.33 -21.60 -5.91
C MET A 1 -7.32 -21.92 -4.83
N GLU A 2 -6.07 -22.12 -5.23
CA GLU A 2 -4.99 -22.41 -4.30
C GLU A 2 -4.65 -21.18 -3.47
N PRO A 3 -4.46 -21.28 -2.15
CA PRO A 3 -4.12 -20.14 -1.31
C PRO A 3 -2.68 -19.70 -1.59
N PHE A 4 -2.49 -18.38 -1.67
CA PHE A 4 -1.18 -17.75 -1.80
C PHE A 4 -1.09 -16.48 -0.96
N VAL A 5 0.15 -16.09 -0.63
CA VAL A 5 0.50 -14.77 -0.16
C VAL A 5 1.24 -14.02 -1.26
N TYR A 6 1.16 -12.69 -1.28
CA TYR A 6 1.81 -11.93 -2.33
C TYR A 6 2.29 -10.56 -1.87
N GLN A 7 3.21 -10.02 -2.66
CA GLN A 7 3.60 -8.62 -2.63
C GLN A 7 3.68 -8.07 -4.04
N ILE A 8 3.40 -6.77 -4.21
CA ILE A 8 3.57 -6.07 -5.48
C ILE A 8 4.77 -5.14 -5.33
N PHE A 9 5.80 -5.43 -6.10
CA PHE A 9 7.05 -4.70 -6.11
C PHE A 9 6.95 -3.51 -7.06
N HIS A 10 7.45 -2.37 -6.60
CA HIS A 10 7.59 -1.16 -7.39
C HIS A 10 8.97 -1.14 -8.04
N LEU A 11 9.02 -0.99 -9.35
CA LEU A 11 10.24 -0.84 -10.13
C LEU A 11 10.32 0.59 -10.67
N TYR A 12 11.48 1.20 -10.53
CA TYR A 12 11.76 2.51 -11.08
C TYR A 12 13.26 2.74 -11.24
N GLY A 13 13.67 3.33 -12.39
CA GLY A 13 15.08 3.58 -12.71
C GLY A 13 15.89 2.28 -12.80
N GLY A 14 15.29 1.20 -13.34
CA GLY A 14 15.94 -0.10 -13.51
C GLY A 14 16.19 -0.87 -12.19
N ARG A 15 15.55 -0.48 -11.08
CA ARG A 15 15.74 -1.09 -9.77
C ARG A 15 14.40 -1.49 -9.13
N VAL A 16 14.44 -2.57 -8.37
CA VAL A 16 13.34 -2.97 -7.49
C VAL A 16 13.44 -2.16 -6.20
N ARG A 17 12.37 -1.48 -5.83
CA ARG A 17 12.32 -0.62 -4.65
C ARG A 17 11.77 -1.38 -3.44
N LEU A 18 12.31 -1.09 -2.25
CA LEU A 18 11.88 -1.67 -0.97
C LEU A 18 11.91 -3.22 -0.99
N LEU A 19 12.93 -3.80 -1.66
CA LEU A 19 13.03 -5.25 -1.84
C LEU A 19 13.02 -5.99 -0.49
N ASP A 20 13.78 -5.49 0.49
CA ASP A 20 13.90 -6.13 1.79
C ASP A 20 12.59 -6.05 2.58
N GLU A 21 11.94 -4.90 2.58
CA GLU A 21 10.65 -4.71 3.25
C GLU A 21 9.55 -5.63 2.65
N HIS A 22 9.56 -5.84 1.34
CA HIS A 22 8.65 -6.78 0.70
C HIS A 22 8.97 -8.24 1.04
N ILE A 23 10.25 -8.62 1.09
CA ILE A 23 10.68 -9.97 1.50
C ILE A 23 10.28 -10.24 2.95
N GLU A 24 10.48 -9.30 3.86
CA GLU A 24 10.07 -9.42 5.26
C GLU A 24 8.55 -9.65 5.39
N ARG A 25 7.75 -8.95 4.60
CA ARG A 25 6.30 -9.14 4.58
C ARG A 25 5.89 -10.49 4.01
N LEU A 26 6.51 -10.94 2.94
CA LEU A 26 6.28 -12.29 2.41
C LEU A 26 6.67 -13.36 3.43
N ASP A 27 7.81 -13.20 4.15
CA ASP A 27 8.20 -14.12 5.21
C ASP A 27 7.18 -14.15 6.35
N ALA A 28 6.73 -12.97 6.81
CA ALA A 28 5.73 -12.88 7.87
C ALA A 28 4.40 -13.55 7.47
N ALA A 29 3.91 -13.26 6.27
CA ALA A 29 2.68 -13.83 5.74
C ALA A 29 2.79 -15.35 5.52
N SER A 30 3.91 -15.82 4.97
CA SER A 30 4.18 -17.25 4.76
C SER A 30 4.27 -18.04 6.06
N ARG A 31 4.92 -17.47 7.09
CA ARG A 31 4.97 -18.09 8.43
C ARG A 31 3.58 -18.20 9.04
N MET A 32 2.78 -17.15 8.92
CA MET A 32 1.45 -17.13 9.53
C MET A 32 0.47 -18.05 8.78
N LEU A 33 0.45 -18.02 7.44
CA LEU A 33 -0.51 -18.80 6.67
C LEU A 33 -0.09 -20.25 6.43
N PHE A 34 1.21 -20.48 6.14
CA PHE A 34 1.73 -21.78 5.75
C PHE A 34 2.65 -22.42 6.82
N ASN A 35 2.90 -21.73 7.95
CA ASN A 35 3.89 -22.13 8.95
C ASN A 35 5.28 -22.42 8.34
N ARG A 36 5.66 -21.65 7.32
CA ARG A 36 6.89 -21.84 6.53
C ARG A 36 7.66 -20.54 6.42
N PRO A 37 8.98 -20.52 6.75
CA PRO A 37 9.82 -19.36 6.52
C PRO A 37 10.06 -19.15 5.02
N TYR A 38 10.07 -17.90 4.59
CA TYR A 38 10.44 -17.50 3.24
C TYR A 38 11.82 -16.86 3.24
N ARG A 39 12.80 -17.52 2.63
CA ARG A 39 14.19 -17.10 2.56
C ARG A 39 14.71 -17.17 1.13
N PRO A 40 14.31 -16.27 0.25
CA PRO A 40 14.75 -16.28 -1.14
C PRO A 40 16.23 -15.85 -1.23
N ASP A 41 16.92 -16.32 -2.28
CA ASP A 41 18.11 -15.62 -2.73
C ASP A 41 17.69 -14.24 -3.26
N ARG A 42 18.13 -13.19 -2.57
CA ARG A 42 17.76 -11.80 -2.86
C ARG A 42 18.08 -11.38 -4.29
N LYS A 43 19.28 -11.73 -4.78
CA LYS A 43 19.72 -11.38 -6.13
C LYS A 43 18.93 -12.13 -7.19
N ALA A 44 18.68 -13.41 -6.95
CA ALA A 44 17.88 -14.22 -7.87
C ALA A 44 16.43 -13.74 -7.94
N LEU A 45 15.82 -13.36 -6.81
CA LEU A 45 14.48 -12.78 -6.78
C LEU A 45 14.43 -11.45 -7.54
N GLU A 46 15.37 -10.53 -7.26
CA GLU A 46 15.45 -9.25 -7.96
C GLU A 46 15.59 -9.42 -9.48
N GLN A 47 16.47 -10.34 -9.92
CA GLN A 47 16.64 -10.65 -11.34
C GLN A 47 15.37 -11.20 -11.98
N ARG A 48 14.61 -12.07 -11.30
CA ARG A 48 13.34 -12.58 -11.80
C ARG A 48 12.30 -11.48 -11.97
N ILE A 49 12.20 -10.58 -10.98
CA ILE A 49 11.30 -9.43 -11.03
C ILE A 49 11.66 -8.51 -12.20
N LEU A 50 12.94 -8.18 -12.38
CA LEU A 50 13.41 -7.35 -13.50
C LEU A 50 13.15 -8.03 -14.86
N LYS A 51 13.45 -9.33 -14.96
CA LYS A 51 13.19 -10.11 -16.18
C LYS A 51 11.71 -10.13 -16.54
N GLU A 52 10.82 -10.27 -15.55
CA GLU A 52 9.37 -10.20 -15.80
C GLU A 52 8.97 -8.82 -16.37
N ALA A 53 9.49 -7.73 -15.78
CA ALA A 53 9.22 -6.39 -16.29
C ALA A 53 9.71 -6.20 -17.74
N GLU A 54 10.87 -6.76 -18.10
CA GLU A 54 11.39 -6.78 -19.47
C GLU A 54 10.49 -7.58 -20.42
N GLN A 55 10.01 -8.75 -20.01
CA GLN A 55 9.07 -9.57 -20.80
C GLN A 55 7.76 -8.84 -21.08
N GLN A 56 7.29 -8.05 -20.12
CA GLN A 56 6.11 -7.18 -20.28
C GLN A 56 6.41 -5.90 -21.07
N ARG A 57 7.66 -5.68 -21.48
CA ARG A 57 8.14 -4.49 -22.22
C ARG A 57 7.94 -3.18 -21.44
N TYR A 58 8.01 -3.23 -20.11
CA TYR A 58 7.96 -2.03 -19.27
C TYR A 58 9.23 -1.21 -19.47
N THR A 59 9.06 0.11 -19.61
CA THR A 59 10.19 1.03 -19.77
C THR A 59 10.75 1.44 -18.40
N ALA A 60 12.05 1.69 -18.31
CA ALA A 60 12.69 2.13 -17.06
C ALA A 60 12.34 3.58 -16.68
N ASP A 61 11.79 4.37 -17.62
CA ASP A 61 11.47 5.79 -17.42
C ASP A 61 10.25 6.01 -16.52
N TYR A 62 9.38 4.99 -16.43
CA TYR A 62 8.15 5.03 -15.64
C TYR A 62 8.16 3.96 -14.56
N SER A 63 7.36 4.20 -13.52
CA SER A 63 7.13 3.18 -12.50
C SER A 63 6.38 2.01 -13.07
N SER A 64 6.89 0.80 -12.84
CA SER A 64 6.24 -0.45 -13.21
C SER A 64 6.08 -1.36 -11.99
N PHE A 65 5.17 -2.30 -12.09
CA PHE A 65 4.72 -3.10 -10.96
C PHE A 65 4.72 -4.57 -11.34
N VAL A 66 5.41 -5.37 -10.51
CA VAL A 66 5.48 -6.82 -10.65
C VAL A 66 4.99 -7.45 -9.36
N ARG A 67 4.07 -8.38 -9.49
CA ARG A 67 3.54 -9.16 -8.38
C ARG A 67 4.31 -10.46 -8.25
N VAL A 68 4.68 -10.80 -7.03
CA VAL A 68 5.23 -12.10 -6.64
C VAL A 68 4.22 -12.78 -5.76
N GLU A 69 3.75 -13.95 -6.17
CA GLU A 69 2.92 -14.86 -5.40
C GLU A 69 3.75 -16.00 -4.86
N LEU A 70 3.55 -16.34 -3.60
CA LEU A 70 4.20 -17.46 -2.93
C LEU A 70 3.12 -18.43 -2.45
N PHE A 71 3.27 -19.68 -2.84
CA PHE A 71 2.37 -20.78 -2.50
C PHE A 71 2.89 -21.61 -1.32
N ASP A 72 2.05 -22.44 -0.74
CA ASP A 72 2.40 -23.33 0.37
C ASP A 72 3.47 -24.36 -0.01
N THR A 73 3.55 -24.75 -1.28
CA THR A 73 4.61 -25.60 -1.87
C THR A 73 5.98 -24.96 -1.80
N GLY A 74 6.05 -23.63 -1.66
CA GLY A 74 7.25 -22.81 -1.80
C GLY A 74 7.50 -22.38 -3.24
N GLU A 75 6.60 -22.70 -4.17
CA GLU A 75 6.62 -22.18 -5.52
C GLU A 75 6.40 -20.66 -5.52
N GLU A 76 7.12 -19.97 -6.39
CA GLU A 76 6.99 -18.53 -6.60
C GLU A 76 6.62 -18.25 -8.04
N ILE A 77 5.58 -17.43 -8.23
CA ILE A 77 5.17 -16.95 -9.56
C ILE A 77 5.32 -15.43 -9.59
N CYS A 78 6.03 -14.93 -10.61
CA CYS A 78 6.16 -13.50 -10.90
C CYS A 78 5.34 -13.16 -12.14
N TYR A 79 4.60 -12.05 -12.10
CA TYR A 79 3.93 -11.53 -13.29
C TYR A 79 3.73 -10.02 -13.23
N GLY A 80 3.70 -9.38 -14.41
CA GLY A 80 3.48 -7.96 -14.54
C GLY A 80 2.06 -7.56 -14.16
N VAL A 81 1.95 -6.50 -13.35
CA VAL A 81 0.67 -5.92 -12.92
C VAL A 81 0.30 -4.72 -13.79
N GLY A 82 1.29 -3.96 -14.24
CA GLY A 82 1.11 -2.79 -15.08
C GLY A 82 2.26 -1.79 -14.97
N GLN A 83 2.15 -0.72 -15.74
CA GLN A 83 3.05 0.42 -15.73
C GLN A 83 2.25 1.71 -15.54
N SER A 84 2.78 2.66 -14.80
CA SER A 84 2.20 4.00 -14.64
C SER A 84 2.69 4.94 -15.74
N TYR A 85 2.13 6.15 -15.76
CA TYR A 85 2.59 7.26 -16.60
C TYR A 85 3.43 8.27 -15.81
N TYR A 86 3.95 7.87 -14.64
CA TYR A 86 4.79 8.68 -13.77
C TYR A 86 5.98 7.88 -13.27
N ALA A 87 6.99 8.57 -12.80
CA ALA A 87 8.22 8.03 -12.28
C ALA A 87 8.23 8.12 -10.74
N GLY A 88 8.61 7.03 -10.07
CA GLY A 88 8.69 6.96 -8.61
C GLY A 88 7.34 7.01 -7.90
N TYR A 89 7.34 7.47 -6.65
CA TYR A 89 6.14 7.60 -5.83
C TYR A 89 5.52 8.98 -6.03
N ALA A 90 4.34 9.03 -6.60
CA ALA A 90 3.63 10.28 -6.88
C ALA A 90 2.26 10.29 -6.20
N VAL A 91 1.67 11.48 -6.07
CA VAL A 91 0.25 11.59 -5.75
C VAL A 91 -0.53 11.20 -6.99
N ARG A 92 -1.39 10.20 -6.84
CA ARG A 92 -2.24 9.73 -7.93
C ARG A 92 -3.26 10.80 -8.30
N SER A 93 -3.54 10.93 -9.59
CA SER A 93 -4.56 11.88 -10.09
C SER A 93 -5.97 11.56 -9.59
N VAL A 94 -6.22 10.29 -9.22
CA VAL A 94 -7.51 9.87 -8.67
C VAL A 94 -7.60 10.31 -7.21
N ARG A 95 -8.63 11.11 -6.90
CA ARG A 95 -8.96 11.57 -5.55
C ARG A 95 -10.32 11.02 -5.15
N PRO A 96 -10.40 9.78 -4.66
CA PRO A 96 -11.67 9.09 -4.45
C PRO A 96 -12.49 9.75 -3.34
N LYS A 97 -13.82 9.66 -3.52
CA LYS A 97 -14.79 9.77 -2.44
C LYS A 97 -14.89 8.40 -1.78
N VAL A 98 -14.68 8.33 -0.49
CA VAL A 98 -14.70 7.04 0.23
C VAL A 98 -15.81 7.03 1.28
N ILE A 99 -16.25 5.81 1.59
CA ILE A 99 -17.13 5.52 2.73
C ILE A 99 -16.44 4.51 3.65
N THR A 100 -16.82 4.50 4.91
CA THR A 100 -16.41 3.47 5.85
C THR A 100 -17.27 2.23 5.70
N LEU A 101 -16.65 1.05 5.61
CA LEU A 101 -17.33 -0.24 5.64
C LEU A 101 -16.71 -1.13 6.72
N ALA A 102 -17.56 -1.69 7.58
CA ALA A 102 -17.14 -2.62 8.61
C ALA A 102 -16.99 -4.02 8.01
N TYR A 103 -15.76 -4.54 8.00
CA TYR A 103 -15.46 -5.93 7.65
C TYR A 103 -14.08 -6.34 8.16
N GLU A 104 -13.93 -7.65 8.41
CA GLU A 104 -12.67 -8.23 8.86
C GLU A 104 -11.92 -8.90 7.72
N MET A 105 -10.59 -8.90 7.83
CA MET A 105 -9.75 -9.72 6.96
C MET A 105 -9.63 -11.11 7.53
N PRO A 106 -9.83 -12.15 6.72
CA PRO A 106 -9.64 -13.52 7.18
C PRO A 106 -8.17 -13.77 7.51
N LEU A 107 -7.86 -14.05 8.77
CA LEU A 107 -6.55 -14.48 9.30
C LEU A 107 -5.44 -13.43 9.24
N LEU A 108 -5.24 -12.76 8.10
CA LEU A 108 -4.07 -11.90 7.85
C LEU A 108 -4.46 -10.49 7.41
N GLU A 109 -3.67 -9.51 7.85
CA GLU A 109 -3.64 -8.15 7.30
C GLU A 109 -2.77 -8.07 6.03
N GLU A 110 -1.91 -9.06 5.80
CA GLU A 110 -0.98 -9.12 4.67
C GLU A 110 -1.69 -9.49 3.36
N GLY A 111 -1.03 -9.24 2.23
CA GLY A 111 -1.56 -9.55 0.89
C GLY A 111 -1.79 -11.05 0.70
N THR A 112 -3.04 -11.45 0.59
CA THR A 112 -3.49 -12.82 0.33
C THR A 112 -4.56 -12.85 -0.74
N VAL A 113 -4.84 -14.02 -1.28
CA VAL A 113 -5.99 -14.19 -2.18
C VAL A 113 -7.31 -13.70 -1.54
N ALA A 114 -7.45 -13.89 -0.23
CA ALA A 114 -8.64 -13.46 0.50
C ALA A 114 -8.70 -11.94 0.66
N SER A 115 -7.57 -11.26 0.93
CA SER A 115 -7.51 -9.80 1.04
C SER A 115 -7.83 -9.12 -0.29
N LEU A 116 -7.34 -9.67 -1.41
CA LEU A 116 -7.69 -9.21 -2.76
C LEU A 116 -9.20 -9.27 -3.01
N ALA A 117 -9.80 -10.42 -2.70
CA ALA A 117 -11.22 -10.63 -2.89
C ALA A 117 -12.04 -9.69 -1.99
N ALA A 118 -11.68 -9.57 -0.72
CA ALA A 118 -12.36 -8.69 0.23
C ALA A 118 -12.28 -7.22 -0.18
N ALA A 119 -11.10 -6.73 -0.59
CA ALA A 119 -10.92 -5.38 -1.09
C ALA A 119 -11.79 -5.10 -2.33
N LYS A 120 -11.86 -6.06 -3.26
CA LYS A 120 -12.67 -5.93 -4.46
C LYS A 120 -14.17 -5.90 -4.17
N VAL A 121 -14.63 -6.74 -3.26
CA VAL A 121 -16.04 -6.76 -2.81
C VAL A 121 -16.38 -5.45 -2.09
N ALA A 122 -15.52 -4.96 -1.20
CA ALA A 122 -15.70 -3.69 -0.50
C ALA A 122 -15.79 -2.50 -1.46
N GLN A 123 -14.89 -2.43 -2.45
CA GLN A 123 -14.92 -1.41 -3.50
C GLN A 123 -16.22 -1.48 -4.31
N THR A 124 -16.66 -2.68 -4.68
CA THR A 124 -17.91 -2.87 -5.42
C THR A 124 -19.12 -2.39 -4.59
N ARG A 125 -19.13 -2.69 -3.28
CA ARG A 125 -20.16 -2.22 -2.36
C ARG A 125 -20.14 -0.70 -2.21
N ALA A 126 -18.97 -0.09 -2.08
CA ALA A 126 -18.83 1.36 -2.00
C ALA A 126 -19.40 2.05 -3.23
N ARG A 127 -19.11 1.54 -4.43
CA ARG A 127 -19.65 2.04 -5.70
C ARG A 127 -21.17 1.95 -5.78
N ALA A 128 -21.75 0.84 -5.31
CA ALA A 128 -23.19 0.68 -5.22
C ALA A 128 -23.86 1.67 -4.25
N LEU A 129 -23.07 2.26 -3.32
CA LEU A 129 -23.50 3.29 -2.37
C LEU A 129 -23.11 4.72 -2.80
N GLY A 130 -22.62 4.90 -4.04
CA GLY A 130 -22.29 6.22 -4.61
C GLY A 130 -20.91 6.77 -4.20
N ALA A 131 -20.03 5.92 -3.69
CA ALA A 131 -18.62 6.24 -3.42
C ALA A 131 -17.70 5.53 -4.42
N ASP A 132 -16.43 5.95 -4.50
CA ASP A 132 -15.46 5.35 -5.41
C ASP A 132 -14.75 4.15 -4.78
N ASP A 133 -14.54 4.20 -3.45
CA ASP A 133 -13.82 3.17 -2.70
C ASP A 133 -14.27 3.13 -1.22
N ALA A 134 -13.76 2.15 -0.48
CA ALA A 134 -14.08 1.93 0.92
C ALA A 134 -12.86 2.02 1.83
N LEU A 135 -13.05 2.62 3.02
CA LEU A 135 -12.15 2.48 4.16
C LEU A 135 -12.63 1.32 5.02
N ARG A 136 -11.76 0.35 5.25
CA ARG A 136 -12.05 -0.79 6.10
C ARG A 136 -12.02 -0.39 7.58
N VAL A 137 -13.08 -0.72 8.29
CA VAL A 137 -13.20 -0.57 9.73
C VAL A 137 -13.26 -1.96 10.36
N ASP A 138 -12.36 -2.24 11.32
CA ASP A 138 -12.37 -3.48 12.08
C ASP A 138 -13.40 -3.45 13.23
N HIS A 139 -13.59 -4.61 13.88
CA HIS A 139 -14.54 -4.77 15.00
C HIS A 139 -14.23 -3.87 16.20
N THR A 140 -13.03 -3.30 16.29
CA THR A 140 -12.63 -2.35 17.35
C THR A 140 -12.89 -0.88 16.96
N GLY A 141 -13.46 -0.63 15.77
CA GLY A 141 -13.71 0.71 15.25
C GLY A 141 -12.49 1.39 14.65
N ARG A 142 -11.39 0.67 14.46
CA ARG A 142 -10.17 1.22 13.82
C ARG A 142 -10.31 1.18 12.32
N VAL A 143 -9.95 2.29 11.68
CA VAL A 143 -9.85 2.37 10.22
C VAL A 143 -8.47 1.88 9.80
N ARG A 144 -8.43 0.76 9.08
CA ARG A 144 -7.19 0.02 8.81
C ARG A 144 -6.55 0.37 7.48
N SER A 145 -7.35 0.40 6.43
CA SER A 145 -6.84 0.50 5.06
C SER A 145 -7.88 1.02 4.08
N MET A 146 -7.44 1.42 2.91
CA MET A 146 -8.25 1.58 1.72
C MET A 146 -7.88 0.47 0.74
N GLY A 147 -8.72 -0.57 0.63
CA GLY A 147 -8.31 -1.80 -0.01
C GLY A 147 -7.09 -2.40 0.70
N GLU A 148 -5.97 -2.51 -0.02
CA GLU A 148 -4.68 -3.02 0.50
C GLU A 148 -3.67 -1.91 0.81
N ALA A 149 -4.05 -0.64 0.62
CA ALA A 149 -3.21 0.50 0.90
C ALA A 149 -3.30 0.91 2.37
N THR A 150 -2.15 1.15 3.01
CA THR A 150 -2.09 1.66 4.40
C THR A 150 -2.69 3.05 4.45
N LEU A 151 -3.60 3.28 5.41
CA LEU A 151 -4.21 4.58 5.66
C LEU A 151 -3.36 5.42 6.61
N TYR A 152 -3.21 6.69 6.26
CA TYR A 152 -2.57 7.73 7.06
C TYR A 152 -3.48 8.95 7.14
N GLY A 153 -3.24 9.79 8.14
CA GLY A 153 -3.96 11.05 8.28
C GLY A 153 -3.06 12.20 8.69
N ILE A 154 -3.47 13.42 8.34
CA ILE A 154 -2.90 14.64 8.88
C ILE A 154 -3.94 15.27 9.82
N ARG A 155 -3.50 15.57 11.04
CA ARG A 155 -4.31 16.23 12.06
C ARG A 155 -3.44 17.24 12.81
N GLU A 156 -3.89 18.49 12.89
CA GLU A 156 -3.18 19.54 13.63
C GLU A 156 -1.69 19.68 13.25
N GLY A 157 -1.35 19.34 12.02
CA GLY A 157 0.03 19.38 11.54
C GLY A 157 0.88 18.16 11.83
N PHE A 158 0.34 17.12 12.46
CA PHE A 158 1.02 15.85 12.70
C PHE A 158 0.64 14.82 11.64
N LEU A 159 1.58 13.95 11.29
CA LEU A 159 1.29 12.72 10.55
C LEU A 159 0.82 11.66 11.55
N ILE A 160 -0.41 11.22 11.39
CA ILE A 160 -0.94 10.07 12.14
C ILE A 160 -0.71 8.82 11.30
N ALA A 161 0.08 7.91 11.83
CA ALA A 161 0.46 6.67 11.19
C ALA A 161 0.01 5.46 12.04
N PRO A 162 -0.44 4.36 11.41
CA PRO A 162 -0.81 3.16 12.15
C PRO A 162 0.43 2.49 12.77
N SER A 163 0.24 1.81 13.90
CA SER A 163 1.31 1.02 14.53
C SER A 163 1.68 -0.22 13.70
N ASN A 164 0.67 -0.81 13.04
CA ASN A 164 0.81 -1.99 12.20
C ASN A 164 0.37 -1.63 10.77
N PRO A 165 1.28 -1.13 9.93
CA PRO A 165 0.98 -0.81 8.54
C PRO A 165 0.78 -2.09 7.73
N VAL A 166 -0.05 -2.02 6.68
CA VAL A 166 -0.32 -3.15 5.78
C VAL A 166 0.54 -3.13 4.51
N SER A 167 1.32 -2.08 4.29
CA SER A 167 2.16 -1.90 3.09
C SER A 167 3.65 -1.82 3.42
N ALA A 168 4.50 -2.35 2.55
CA ALA A 168 5.96 -2.21 2.60
C ALA A 168 6.42 -0.74 2.50
N THR A 169 5.58 0.16 2.00
CA THR A 169 5.88 1.58 1.85
C THR A 169 5.91 2.38 3.16
N ASP A 170 5.51 1.79 4.29
CA ASP A 170 5.45 2.51 5.58
C ASP A 170 6.80 3.11 5.99
N THR A 171 7.89 2.32 5.87
CA THR A 171 9.25 2.80 6.15
C THR A 171 9.60 4.03 5.32
N LEU A 172 9.19 4.04 4.04
CA LEU A 172 9.42 5.16 3.15
C LEU A 172 8.61 6.40 3.55
N VAL A 173 7.33 6.21 3.92
CA VAL A 173 6.46 7.30 4.40
C VAL A 173 7.05 7.95 5.65
N ARG A 174 7.56 7.17 6.61
CA ARG A 174 8.17 7.68 7.84
C ARG A 174 9.46 8.47 7.55
N LYS A 175 10.36 7.90 6.74
CA LYS A 175 11.60 8.60 6.31
C LYS A 175 11.30 9.92 5.59
N ALA A 176 10.26 9.94 4.75
CA ALA A 176 9.81 11.14 4.06
C ALA A 176 9.23 12.20 5.03
N ALA A 177 8.45 11.77 6.02
CA ALA A 177 7.93 12.64 7.06
C ALA A 177 9.06 13.27 7.89
N ASP A 178 10.04 12.47 8.29
CA ASP A 178 11.23 12.97 9.02
C ASP A 178 12.00 14.01 8.20
N ARG A 179 12.18 13.79 6.89
CA ARG A 179 12.82 14.75 5.98
C ARG A 179 12.06 16.09 5.89
N LEU A 180 10.74 16.02 5.96
CA LEU A 180 9.87 17.21 6.00
C LEU A 180 9.76 17.85 7.39
N ARG A 181 10.39 17.27 8.41
CA ARG A 181 10.20 17.62 9.83
C ARG A 181 8.73 17.55 10.25
N LEU A 182 7.97 16.67 9.62
CA LEU A 182 6.60 16.40 9.95
C LEU A 182 6.57 15.35 11.09
N ARG A 183 6.21 15.82 12.28
CA ARG A 183 6.19 14.96 13.45
C ARG A 183 5.18 13.82 13.26
N THR A 184 5.66 12.58 13.37
CA THR A 184 4.83 11.37 13.26
C THR A 184 4.34 10.92 14.62
N VAL A 185 3.04 10.66 14.72
CA VAL A 185 2.40 10.08 15.91
C VAL A 185 1.83 8.73 15.53
N LEU A 186 2.25 7.68 16.27
CA LEU A 186 1.70 6.34 16.12
C LEU A 186 0.38 6.25 16.87
N HIS A 187 -0.71 6.34 16.17
CA HIS A 187 -2.05 6.29 16.74
C HIS A 187 -3.02 5.58 15.78
N PRO A 188 -3.91 4.71 16.27
CA PRO A 188 -4.95 4.15 15.42
C PRO A 188 -5.90 5.25 14.93
N ILE A 189 -6.23 5.24 13.65
CA ILE A 189 -7.28 6.10 13.11
C ILE A 189 -8.61 5.47 13.48
N LEU A 190 -9.41 6.14 14.31
CA LEU A 190 -10.71 5.65 14.74
C LEU A 190 -11.83 6.19 13.83
N GLN A 191 -12.83 5.36 13.55
CA GLN A 191 -13.99 5.77 12.74
C GLN A 191 -14.70 6.99 13.35
N THR A 192 -14.80 7.04 14.67
CA THR A 192 -15.43 8.14 15.41
C THR A 192 -14.65 9.45 15.34
N GLU A 193 -13.34 9.39 15.03
CA GLU A 193 -12.43 10.54 14.97
C GLU A 193 -12.14 11.03 13.56
N LEU A 194 -12.70 10.40 12.52
CA LEU A 194 -12.44 10.77 11.12
C LEU A 194 -12.74 12.26 10.84
N HIS A 195 -13.65 12.86 11.58
CA HIS A 195 -13.99 14.28 11.47
C HIS A 195 -12.89 15.23 11.96
N LEU A 196 -11.90 14.74 12.71
CA LEU A 196 -10.80 15.53 13.25
C LEU A 196 -9.60 15.65 12.30
N TYR A 197 -9.61 14.89 11.20
CA TYR A 197 -8.50 14.88 10.24
C TYR A 197 -8.68 15.96 9.18
N ASP A 198 -7.60 16.70 8.92
CA ASP A 198 -7.52 17.68 7.83
C ASP A 198 -7.37 16.98 6.48
N GLU A 199 -6.51 15.96 6.42
CA GLU A 199 -6.23 15.15 5.24
C GLU A 199 -6.25 13.66 5.62
N LEU A 200 -6.81 12.84 4.74
CA LEU A 200 -6.68 11.38 4.76
C LEU A 200 -6.10 10.92 3.43
N PHE A 201 -5.17 10.00 3.48
CA PHE A 201 -4.56 9.43 2.28
C PHE A 201 -4.12 7.99 2.51
N ALA A 202 -4.10 7.22 1.44
CA ALA A 202 -3.63 5.86 1.46
C ALA A 202 -2.36 5.72 0.63
N VAL A 203 -1.44 4.84 1.07
CA VAL A 203 -0.15 4.61 0.40
C VAL A 203 0.03 3.13 0.12
N ASP A 204 0.31 2.82 -1.13
CA ASP A 204 0.66 1.48 -1.60
C ASP A 204 1.83 1.54 -2.60
N TYR A 205 2.09 0.42 -3.27
CA TYR A 205 3.14 0.30 -4.29
C TYR A 205 3.00 1.31 -5.44
N ARG A 206 1.80 1.85 -5.69
CA ARG A 206 1.54 2.83 -6.77
C ARG A 206 1.83 4.27 -6.37
N GLY A 207 2.06 4.52 -5.07
CA GLY A 207 2.23 5.87 -4.54
C GLY A 207 1.11 6.27 -3.59
N ILE A 208 0.81 7.57 -3.55
CA ILE A 208 -0.14 8.16 -2.62
C ILE A 208 -1.50 8.39 -3.29
N THR A 209 -2.56 7.91 -2.66
CA THR A 209 -3.94 8.22 -3.05
C THR A 209 -4.54 9.18 -2.02
N SER A 210 -4.66 10.45 -2.39
CA SER A 210 -5.29 11.47 -1.56
C SER A 210 -6.82 11.33 -1.62
N ILE A 211 -7.48 11.31 -0.47
CA ILE A 211 -8.93 11.14 -0.35
C ILE A 211 -9.60 12.51 -0.40
N SER A 212 -10.54 12.70 -1.34
CA SER A 212 -11.28 13.97 -1.49
C SER A 212 -12.42 14.14 -0.50
N HIS A 213 -13.12 13.05 -0.20
CA HIS A 213 -14.24 13.03 0.74
C HIS A 213 -14.26 11.73 1.51
N CYS A 214 -14.58 11.79 2.80
CA CYS A 214 -14.84 10.63 3.63
C CYS A 214 -16.23 10.76 4.28
N ASN A 215 -17.12 9.79 4.03
CA ASN A 215 -18.51 9.82 4.48
C ASN A 215 -19.20 11.18 4.16
N ASN A 216 -19.06 11.64 2.92
CA ASN A 216 -19.56 12.92 2.39
C ASN A 216 -18.89 14.20 2.96
N ARG A 217 -17.93 14.07 3.88
CA ARG A 217 -17.17 15.22 4.38
C ARG A 217 -15.96 15.48 3.48
N PRO A 218 -15.77 16.72 2.98
CA PRO A 218 -14.60 17.07 2.18
C PRO A 218 -13.32 17.07 3.04
N LEU A 219 -12.20 16.76 2.42
CA LEU A 219 -10.87 16.74 3.01
C LEU A 219 -9.90 17.60 2.20
N MET A 220 -8.89 18.16 2.88
CA MET A 220 -7.81 18.89 2.22
C MET A 220 -6.80 17.92 1.59
N THR A 221 -5.93 18.42 0.71
CA THR A 221 -4.91 17.62 -0.01
C THR A 221 -3.58 18.36 -0.15
N LEU A 222 -3.24 19.24 0.79
CA LEU A 222 -2.11 20.18 0.67
C LEU A 222 -0.74 19.57 1.03
N ARG A 223 -0.68 18.74 2.07
CA ARG A 223 0.59 18.20 2.60
C ARG A 223 1.04 16.94 1.91
N VAL A 224 0.10 16.22 1.34
CA VAL A 224 0.32 14.94 0.68
C VAL A 224 1.25 15.07 -0.53
N GLU A 225 1.19 16.18 -1.29
CA GLU A 225 2.07 16.44 -2.43
C GLU A 225 3.54 16.56 -2.01
N ARG A 226 3.81 17.32 -0.94
CA ARG A 226 5.16 17.43 -0.39
C ARG A 226 5.69 16.10 0.15
N LEU A 227 4.81 15.28 0.71
CA LEU A 227 5.18 13.95 1.19
C LEU A 227 5.62 13.05 0.03
N ALA A 228 4.92 13.08 -1.11
CA ALA A 228 5.30 12.33 -2.31
C ALA A 228 6.68 12.75 -2.86
N GLU A 229 6.95 14.07 -2.93
CA GLU A 229 8.25 14.60 -3.33
C GLU A 229 9.36 14.11 -2.38
N ALA A 230 9.10 14.15 -1.07
CA ALA A 230 10.06 13.66 -0.07
C ALA A 230 10.28 12.15 -0.16
N MET A 231 9.25 11.35 -0.45
CA MET A 231 9.38 9.90 -0.69
C MET A 231 10.31 9.62 -1.88
N ASN A 232 10.14 10.32 -3.00
CA ASN A 232 11.02 10.20 -4.16
C ASN A 232 12.46 10.59 -3.84
N ALA A 233 12.66 11.66 -3.08
CA ALA A 233 13.99 12.09 -2.66
C ALA A 233 14.67 11.07 -1.70
N VAL A 234 13.92 10.33 -0.90
CA VAL A 234 14.44 9.22 -0.07
C VAL A 234 14.86 8.04 -0.96
N VAL A 235 14.04 7.67 -1.92
CA VAL A 235 14.30 6.53 -2.82
C VAL A 235 15.48 6.79 -3.76
N SER A 236 15.70 8.04 -4.17
CA SER A 236 16.81 8.40 -5.08
C SER A 236 18.19 8.30 -4.42
N VAL A 237 18.26 8.24 -3.09
CA VAL A 237 19.51 8.13 -2.31
C VAL A 237 19.83 6.66 -1.97
N GLN A 238 18.90 5.74 -2.12
CA GLN A 238 19.05 4.28 -1.96
C GLN A 238 19.35 3.63 -3.33
#